data_3886f995e337b2d1881c3d9ce86caded
#
_entry.id   3886f995e337b2d1881c3d9ce86caded
#
_cell.length_a   1.000
_cell.length_b   1.000
_cell.length_c   1.000
_cell.angle_alpha   90.00
_cell.angle_beta   90.00
_cell.angle_gamma   90.00
#
_symmetry.space_group_name_H-M   'P 1'
#
loop_
_entity.id
_entity.type
_entity.pdbx_description
1 polymer ?
#
loop_
_entity_poly.entity_id
_entity_poly.type
_entity_poly.pdbx_seq_one_letter_code
_entity_poly.pdbx_strand_id
1 'polypeptide(L)'
;MEKTAIKDNDIMYQKKYPRDCLFKLLQLRTNLKAKPDIYRIEMISRSGDKILMGGRQTTQEAISLYQDIATLSSSEVEAAFSSMV
;
A
#
# COMPACT_ATOMS: atom_id res chain seq x y z
N MET A 1 11.13 20.52 14.17
CA MET A 1 10.83 19.80 14.03
C MET A 1 10.67 18.88 14.05
N GLU A 2 10.63 18.50 13.96
CA GLU A 2 10.53 17.57 13.88
C GLU A 2 9.92 16.71 13.92
N LYS A 3 9.56 16.58 13.84
CA LYS A 3 9.01 15.55 13.96
C LYS A 3 9.22 14.24 13.56
N THR A 4 9.21 13.51 13.87
CA THR A 4 9.74 12.27 13.38
C THR A 4 9.08 11.05 14.00
N ALA A 5 8.28 11.22 14.97
CA ALA A 5 7.53 10.13 15.56
C ALA A 5 6.51 9.58 14.54
N ILE A 6 6.35 8.25 14.51
CA ILE A 6 5.35 7.63 13.66
C ILE A 6 3.96 7.95 14.21
N LYS A 7 3.11 8.49 13.39
CA LYS A 7 1.74 8.80 13.76
C LYS A 7 0.87 7.56 13.67
N ASP A 8 -0.30 7.60 14.30
CA ASP A 8 -1.20 6.45 14.35
C ASP A 8 -1.58 5.95 12.95
N ASN A 9 -1.56 6.83 11.97
CA ASN A 9 -2.00 6.51 10.61
C ASN A 9 -1.00 7.07 9.63
N ASP A 10 0.21 6.56 9.68
CA ASP A 10 1.34 7.11 8.94
C ASP A 10 1.66 6.26 7.71
N ILE A 11 2.16 6.91 6.67
CA ILE A 11 2.59 6.22 5.46
C ILE A 11 4.06 5.87 5.62
N MET A 12 4.37 4.57 5.57
CA MET A 12 5.74 4.08 5.71
C MET A 12 6.47 4.03 4.38
N TYR A 13 5.79 3.55 3.35
CA TYR A 13 6.36 3.42 2.02
C TYR A 13 5.29 3.74 1.00
N GLN A 14 5.70 4.26 -0.15
CA GLN A 14 4.79 4.44 -1.27
C GLN A 14 5.52 4.34 -2.59
N LYS A 15 4.80 3.92 -3.62
CA LYS A 15 5.30 3.81 -4.97
C LYS A 15 4.27 4.41 -5.91
N LYS A 16 4.68 5.35 -6.73
CA LYS A 16 3.82 5.98 -7.73
C LYS A 16 3.97 5.26 -9.05
N TYR A 17 2.87 5.12 -9.77
CA TYR A 17 2.86 4.48 -11.07
C TYR A 17 2.75 5.52 -12.18
N PRO A 18 3.21 5.19 -13.41
CA PRO A 18 3.13 6.14 -14.51
C PRO A 18 1.68 6.46 -14.86
N ARG A 19 1.50 7.56 -15.60
CA ARG A 19 0.15 8.07 -15.89
C ARG A 19 -0.69 7.13 -16.73
N ASP A 20 -0.06 6.31 -17.54
CA ASP A 20 -0.79 5.36 -18.40
C ASP A 20 -1.16 4.07 -17.66
N CYS A 21 -0.77 3.95 -16.39
CA CYS A 21 -1.15 2.82 -15.57
C CYS A 21 -2.55 3.04 -14.98
N LEU A 22 -3.31 1.95 -14.86
CA LEU A 22 -4.63 1.98 -14.24
C LEU A 22 -4.55 2.43 -12.78
N PHE A 23 -3.48 2.07 -12.10
CA PHE A 23 -3.27 2.46 -10.72
C PHE A 23 -2.35 3.65 -10.64
N LYS A 24 -2.54 4.47 -9.60
CA LYS A 24 -1.72 5.65 -9.44
C LYS A 24 -0.72 5.51 -8.29
N LEU A 25 -1.05 4.71 -7.27
CA LEU A 25 -0.25 4.69 -6.05
C LEU A 25 -0.40 3.36 -5.33
N LEU A 26 0.73 2.84 -4.85
CA LEU A 26 0.77 1.74 -3.89
C LEU A 26 1.40 2.28 -2.62
N GLN A 27 0.78 2.04 -1.47
CA GLN A 27 1.33 2.53 -0.22
C GLN A 27 1.15 1.52 0.91
N LEU A 28 2.11 1.54 1.84
CA LEU A 28 2.04 0.79 3.07
C LEU A 28 1.82 1.78 4.21
N ARG A 29 0.75 1.59 4.95
CA ARG A 29 0.39 2.47 6.05
C ARG A 29 0.38 1.71 7.36
N THR A 30 0.65 2.43 8.43
CA THR A 30 0.51 1.89 9.78
C THR A 30 -0.59 2.64 10.51
N ASN A 31 -1.34 1.90 11.32
CA ASN A 31 -2.33 2.48 12.23
C ASN A 31 -2.14 1.82 13.58
N LEU A 32 -1.40 2.49 14.45
CA LEU A 32 -0.99 1.92 15.72
C LEU A 32 -2.15 1.68 16.69
N LYS A 33 -3.30 2.30 16.43
CA LYS A 33 -4.48 2.09 17.26
C LYS A 33 -5.34 0.94 16.79
N ALA A 34 -5.16 0.48 15.56
CA ALA A 34 -5.98 -0.59 15.02
C ALA A 34 -5.29 -1.93 15.26
N LYS A 35 -5.93 -2.78 16.03
CA LYS A 35 -5.44 -4.12 16.27
C LYS A 35 -6.52 -5.10 15.92
N PRO A 36 -6.16 -6.23 15.27
CA PRO A 36 -4.80 -6.65 14.92
C PRO A 36 -4.23 -6.02 13.64
N ASP A 37 -4.99 -5.24 12.92
CA ASP A 37 -4.63 -4.76 11.59
C ASP A 37 -3.82 -3.47 11.68
N ILE A 38 -2.62 -3.57 12.26
CA ILE A 38 -1.74 -2.42 12.44
C ILE A 38 -1.23 -1.91 11.09
N TYR A 39 -0.94 -2.83 10.17
CA TYR A 39 -0.36 -2.48 8.87
C TYR A 39 -1.35 -2.76 7.76
N ARG A 40 -1.47 -1.83 6.82
CA ARG A 40 -2.35 -1.96 5.66
C ARG A 40 -1.62 -1.55 4.40
N ILE A 41 -1.82 -2.34 3.36
CA ILE A 41 -1.29 -2.03 2.05
C ILE A 41 -2.47 -1.61 1.19
N GLU A 42 -2.34 -0.45 0.55
CA GLU A 42 -3.41 0.14 -0.26
C GLU A 42 -2.93 0.35 -1.69
N MET A 43 -3.69 -0.18 -2.63
CA MET A 43 -3.47 0.08 -4.06
C MET A 43 -4.59 1.00 -4.51
N ILE A 44 -4.25 2.19 -4.97
CA ILE A 44 -5.22 3.23 -5.32
C ILE A 44 -5.25 3.39 -6.83
N SER A 45 -6.43 3.26 -7.43
CA SER A 45 -6.59 3.44 -8.86
C SER A 45 -6.71 4.92 -9.20
N ARG A 46 -6.59 5.24 -10.49
CA ARG A 46 -6.75 6.62 -10.93
C ARG A 46 -8.18 7.11 -10.85
N SER A 47 -9.12 6.19 -10.83
CA SER A 47 -10.53 6.55 -10.65
C SER A 47 -10.91 6.77 -9.20
N GLY A 48 -10.00 6.48 -8.27
CA GLY A 48 -10.23 6.70 -6.86
C GLY A 48 -10.60 5.44 -6.08
N ASP A 49 -10.72 4.32 -6.76
CA ASP A 49 -10.99 3.06 -6.09
C ASP A 49 -9.77 2.60 -5.30
N LYS A 50 -10.01 1.91 -4.20
CA LYS A 50 -8.95 1.49 -3.32
C LYS A 50 -9.09 0.00 -3.02
N ILE A 51 -8.02 -0.74 -3.27
CA ILE A 51 -7.93 -2.14 -2.89
C ILE A 51 -7.14 -2.20 -1.59
N LEU A 52 -7.72 -2.79 -0.58
CA LEU A 52 -7.07 -2.90 0.73
C LEU A 52 -6.55 -4.30 0.94
N MET A 53 -5.31 -4.39 1.37
CA MET A 53 -4.71 -5.64 1.79
C MET A 53 -4.14 -5.39 3.17
N GLY A 54 -4.59 -6.14 4.15
CA GLY A 54 -4.20 -5.82 5.51
C GLY A 54 -4.06 -7.04 6.37
N GLY A 55 -4.22 -6.82 7.67
CA GLY A 55 -4.16 -7.88 8.63
C GLY A 55 -2.76 -8.32 9.00
N ARG A 56 -1.74 -7.53 8.68
CA ARG A 56 -0.36 -7.85 9.03
C ARG A 56 -0.03 -7.24 10.37
N GLN A 57 0.40 -8.07 11.31
CA GLN A 57 0.69 -7.62 12.67
C GLN A 57 2.16 -7.29 12.87
N THR A 58 3.05 -7.84 12.05
CA THR A 58 4.46 -7.53 12.19
C THR A 58 4.92 -6.66 11.05
N THR A 59 5.90 -5.81 11.36
CA THR A 59 6.51 -4.93 10.37
C THR A 59 7.11 -5.73 9.23
N GLN A 60 7.81 -6.80 9.56
CA GLN A 60 8.49 -7.62 8.56
C GLN A 60 7.50 -8.23 7.57
N GLU A 61 6.39 -8.76 8.06
CA GLU A 61 5.37 -9.34 7.18
C GLU A 61 4.78 -8.28 6.25
N ALA A 62 4.50 -7.11 6.80
CA ALA A 62 3.91 -6.04 6.00
C ALA A 62 4.87 -5.55 4.92
N ILE A 63 6.13 -5.35 5.27
CA ILE A 63 7.12 -4.89 4.31
C ILE A 63 7.36 -5.95 3.23
N SER A 64 7.41 -7.21 3.61
CA SER A 64 7.61 -8.29 2.66
C SER A 64 6.49 -8.33 1.62
N LEU A 65 5.24 -8.26 2.08
CA LEU A 65 4.10 -8.25 1.16
C LEU A 65 4.10 -7.00 0.29
N TYR A 66 4.40 -5.84 0.87
CA TYR A 66 4.48 -4.61 0.11
C TYR A 66 5.53 -4.73 -1.01
N GLN A 67 6.70 -5.25 -0.68
CA GLN A 67 7.78 -5.39 -1.65
C GLN A 67 7.44 -6.36 -2.76
N ASP A 68 6.74 -7.44 -2.44
CA ASP A 68 6.29 -8.39 -3.45
C ASP A 68 5.43 -7.70 -4.50
N ILE A 69 4.58 -6.78 -4.08
CA ILE A 69 3.73 -6.03 -5.00
C ILE A 69 4.52 -4.92 -5.68
N ALA A 70 5.37 -4.24 -4.94
CA ALA A 70 6.12 -3.10 -5.46
C ALA A 70 7.14 -3.49 -6.52
N THR A 71 7.60 -4.74 -6.52
CA THR A 71 8.54 -5.21 -7.55
C THR A 71 7.86 -5.55 -8.87
N LEU A 72 6.54 -5.64 -8.88
CA LEU A 72 5.81 -5.89 -10.12
C LEU A 72 5.84 -4.66 -11.02
N SER A 73 5.91 -4.89 -12.33
CA SER A 73 5.80 -3.80 -13.29
C SER A 73 4.38 -3.26 -13.33
N SER A 74 4.19 -2.12 -14.00
CA SER A 74 2.86 -1.54 -14.16
C SER A 74 1.90 -2.50 -14.82
N SER A 75 2.32 -3.17 -15.87
CA SER A 75 1.46 -4.11 -16.57
C SER A 75 1.15 -5.34 -15.73
N GLU A 76 2.11 -5.80 -14.93
CA GLU A 76 1.86 -6.92 -14.04
C GLU A 76 0.86 -6.58 -12.95
N VAL A 77 0.96 -5.38 -12.41
CA VAL A 77 0.03 -4.89 -11.40
C VAL A 77 -1.37 -4.80 -11.99
N GLU A 78 -1.49 -4.27 -13.19
CA GLU A 78 -2.79 -4.19 -13.87
C GLU A 78 -3.38 -5.57 -14.10
N ALA A 79 -2.58 -6.51 -14.53
CA ALA A 79 -3.06 -7.87 -14.77
C ALA A 79 -3.54 -8.53 -13.48
N ALA A 80 -2.85 -8.25 -12.37
CA ALA A 80 -3.16 -8.90 -11.09
C ALA A 80 -4.38 -8.27 -10.41
N PHE A 81 -4.56 -6.97 -10.53
CA PHE A 81 -5.53 -6.26 -9.69
C PHE A 81 -6.66 -5.56 -10.44
N SER A 82 -6.63 -5.50 -11.76
CA SER A 82 -7.62 -4.72 -12.50
C SER A 82 -9.05 -5.23 -12.28
N SER A 83 -9.23 -6.51 -12.08
CA SER A 83 -10.56 -7.08 -11.86
C SER A 83 -11.13 -6.73 -10.49
N MET A 84 -10.34 -6.15 -9.61
CA MET A 84 -10.76 -5.80 -8.26
C MET A 84 -11.21 -4.33 -8.16
N VAL A 85 -11.10 -3.60 -9.24
CA VAL A 85 -11.40 -2.16 -9.24
C VAL A 85 -12.74 -1.89 -9.89
#